data_b415b208f09410ffd7d71c2f2f1f0264
#
_entry.id   b415b208f09410ffd7d71c2f2f1f0264
#
_cell.length_a   1.000
_cell.length_b   1.000
_cell.length_c   1.000
_cell.angle_alpha   90.00
_cell.angle_beta   90.00
_cell.angle_gamma   90.00
#
_symmetry.space_group_name_H-M   'P 1'
#
loop_
_entity.id
_entity.type
_entity.pdbx_description
1 polymer ?
#
loop_
_entity_poly.entity_id
_entity_poly.type
_entity_poly.pdbx_seq_one_letter_code
_entity_poly.pdbx_strand_id
1 'polypeptide(L)'
;MITKKKLLTLKDRTRTRKVSMILHEAAVALKNKQTVDYEYINDILPVGGFELINDWSDPESTAFKLEDMSQKLLSDLGAEPSDWDFRDDEGNLDENQRTIQDKVLVLDRIRSPYNVGAIFRSAEAFGIERIILVEGTASPDHVRAERTSRGTTAVIPWLFMSEDDTVAFLKQYKPEKVLALELGGTDINEFRFSRRGVAVLGSEEFGISPNVLRCCGSRITIPMGGAKGSLNVSVAAGILLQRWF
;
A
#
# COMPACT_ATOMS: atom_id res chain seq x y z
N MET A 1 -25.47 -2.20 18.76
CA MET A 1 -24.93 -0.83 19.03
C MET A 1 -24.60 -0.65 20.51
N ILE A 2 -23.51 0.04 20.84
CA ILE A 2 -23.11 0.35 22.23
C ILE A 2 -23.82 1.62 22.68
N THR A 3 -24.40 1.62 23.89
CA THR A 3 -25.09 2.80 24.41
C THR A 3 -24.11 3.87 24.93
N LYS A 4 -24.51 5.14 24.90
CA LYS A 4 -23.75 6.27 25.49
C LYS A 4 -23.32 5.98 26.92
N LYS A 5 -24.25 5.46 27.77
CA LYS A 5 -23.97 5.08 29.15
C LYS A 5 -22.80 4.10 29.27
N LYS A 6 -22.76 3.09 28.41
CA LYS A 6 -21.68 2.10 28.38
C LYS A 6 -20.36 2.69 27.87
N LEU A 7 -20.39 3.61 26.91
CA LEU A 7 -19.20 4.32 26.43
C LEU A 7 -18.55 5.14 27.56
N LEU A 8 -19.36 5.82 28.36
CA LEU A 8 -18.86 6.64 29.47
C LEU A 8 -18.22 5.83 30.63
N THR A 9 -18.49 4.52 30.70
CA THR A 9 -17.81 3.62 31.67
C THR A 9 -16.46 3.11 31.18
N LEU A 10 -16.11 3.32 29.91
CA LEU A 10 -14.83 2.87 29.37
C LEU A 10 -13.70 3.82 29.78
N LYS A 11 -12.47 3.27 29.87
CA LYS A 11 -11.24 4.08 30.00
C LYS A 11 -11.10 5.04 28.81
N ASP A 12 -10.56 6.22 29.02
CA ASP A 12 -10.50 7.29 28.02
C ASP A 12 -9.99 6.83 26.67
N ARG A 13 -8.85 6.17 26.62
CA ARG A 13 -8.25 5.69 25.35
C ARG A 13 -9.17 4.70 24.61
N THR A 14 -9.82 3.78 25.34
CA THR A 14 -10.76 2.80 24.77
C THR A 14 -12.04 3.47 24.32
N ARG A 15 -12.54 4.42 25.09
CA ARG A 15 -13.72 5.22 24.77
C ARG A 15 -13.50 6.00 23.48
N THR A 16 -12.40 6.76 23.39
CA THR A 16 -12.05 7.57 22.22
C THR A 16 -11.95 6.72 20.96
N ARG A 17 -11.25 5.56 21.03
CA ARG A 17 -11.16 4.61 19.89
C ARG A 17 -12.53 4.09 19.50
N LYS A 18 -13.41 3.77 20.46
CA LYS A 18 -14.75 3.24 20.16
C LYS A 18 -15.66 4.29 19.52
N VAL A 19 -15.58 5.55 19.99
CA VAL A 19 -16.29 6.67 19.37
C VAL A 19 -15.80 6.89 17.93
N SER A 20 -14.49 6.93 17.70
CA SER A 20 -13.92 7.04 16.35
C SER A 20 -14.45 5.96 15.42
N MET A 21 -14.46 4.69 15.84
CA MET A 21 -15.02 3.60 15.02
C MET A 21 -16.49 3.82 14.65
N ILE A 22 -17.32 4.25 15.61
CA ILE A 22 -18.75 4.50 15.38
C ILE A 22 -18.95 5.61 14.34
N LEU A 23 -18.17 6.70 14.44
CA LEU A 23 -18.25 7.81 13.49
C LEU A 23 -17.79 7.40 12.09
N HIS A 24 -16.72 6.61 12.01
CA HIS A 24 -16.23 6.04 10.75
C HIS A 24 -17.28 5.11 10.10
N GLU A 25 -17.83 4.16 10.85
CA GLU A 25 -18.87 3.26 10.36
C GLU A 25 -20.10 4.04 9.82
N ALA A 26 -20.49 5.10 10.50
CA ALA A 26 -21.58 5.97 10.06
C ALA A 26 -21.22 6.76 8.78
N ALA A 27 -19.98 7.27 8.69
CA ALA A 27 -19.48 7.95 7.49
C ALA A 27 -19.49 7.03 6.27
N VAL A 28 -19.01 5.80 6.43
CA VAL A 28 -19.01 4.77 5.37
C VAL A 28 -20.43 4.41 4.95
N ALA A 29 -21.35 4.24 5.90
CA ALA A 29 -22.74 3.93 5.61
C ALA A 29 -23.41 5.05 4.76
N LEU A 30 -23.22 6.32 5.15
CA LEU A 30 -23.72 7.47 4.39
C LEU A 30 -23.13 7.53 2.97
N LYS A 31 -21.83 7.33 2.84
CA LYS A 31 -21.14 7.30 1.54
C LYS A 31 -21.71 6.21 0.62
N ASN A 32 -22.07 5.06 1.19
CA ASN A 32 -22.67 3.93 0.49
C ASN A 32 -24.19 4.05 0.34
N LYS A 33 -24.80 5.23 0.62
CA LYS A 33 -26.24 5.50 0.56
C LYS A 33 -27.09 4.57 1.43
N GLN A 34 -26.50 4.09 2.53
CA GLN A 34 -27.19 3.30 3.55
C GLN A 34 -27.81 4.22 4.62
N THR A 35 -28.82 3.72 5.31
CA THR A 35 -29.47 4.46 6.39
C THR A 35 -28.61 4.46 7.65
N VAL A 36 -28.53 5.62 8.31
CA VAL A 36 -27.83 5.82 9.57
C VAL A 36 -28.82 6.29 10.62
N ASP A 37 -28.67 5.82 11.84
CA ASP A 37 -29.45 6.31 12.99
C ASP A 37 -28.87 7.65 13.45
N TYR A 38 -29.44 8.75 12.98
CA TYR A 38 -29.00 10.11 13.25
C TYR A 38 -29.11 10.49 14.75
N GLU A 39 -30.15 9.98 15.45
CA GLU A 39 -30.33 10.23 16.87
C GLU A 39 -29.21 9.57 17.66
N TYR A 40 -28.89 8.31 17.32
CA TYR A 40 -27.80 7.59 17.95
C TYR A 40 -26.44 8.29 17.71
N ILE A 41 -26.15 8.72 16.48
CA ILE A 41 -24.88 9.41 16.20
C ILE A 41 -24.80 10.72 16.98
N ASN A 42 -25.87 11.52 17.01
CA ASN A 42 -25.92 12.75 17.79
C ASN A 42 -25.78 12.50 19.31
N ASP A 43 -26.23 11.37 19.83
CA ASP A 43 -25.99 10.96 21.20
C ASP A 43 -24.52 10.66 21.50
N ILE A 44 -23.79 10.18 20.48
CA ILE A 44 -22.37 9.79 20.62
C ILE A 44 -21.42 10.97 20.42
N LEU A 45 -21.73 11.94 19.55
CA LEU A 45 -20.88 13.08 19.23
C LEU A 45 -20.33 13.81 20.47
N PRO A 46 -21.15 14.15 21.51
CA PRO A 46 -20.63 14.82 22.69
C PRO A 46 -19.66 13.96 23.53
N VAL A 47 -19.74 12.63 23.44
CA VAL A 47 -18.79 11.73 24.09
C VAL A 47 -17.38 11.84 23.47
N GLY A 48 -17.32 12.17 22.20
CA GLY A 48 -16.10 12.49 21.47
C GLY A 48 -15.65 13.95 21.56
N GLY A 49 -16.42 14.80 22.25
CA GLY A 49 -16.14 16.24 22.37
C GLY A 49 -16.58 17.04 21.15
N PHE A 50 -17.51 16.55 20.36
CA PHE A 50 -18.05 17.23 19.20
C PHE A 50 -19.45 17.81 19.44
N GLU A 51 -19.80 18.86 18.67
CA GLU A 51 -21.14 19.41 18.63
C GLU A 51 -22.09 18.51 17.86
N LEU A 52 -23.39 18.68 18.10
CA LEU A 52 -24.44 17.94 17.40
C LEU A 52 -24.51 18.38 15.92
N ILE A 53 -24.83 17.45 15.06
CA ILE A 53 -25.15 17.74 13.66
C ILE A 53 -26.65 18.00 13.57
N ASN A 54 -26.99 19.25 13.26
CA ASN A 54 -28.39 19.68 13.18
C ASN A 54 -28.98 19.49 11.78
N ASP A 55 -28.14 19.50 10.76
CA ASP A 55 -28.54 19.34 9.37
C ASP A 55 -27.94 18.09 8.76
N TRP A 56 -28.78 17.14 8.41
CA TRP A 56 -28.46 15.86 7.79
C TRP A 56 -28.95 15.79 6.34
N SER A 57 -29.36 16.92 5.76
CA SER A 57 -29.96 16.98 4.41
C SER A 57 -28.96 16.67 3.30
N ASP A 58 -27.65 16.84 3.57
CA ASP A 58 -26.56 16.47 2.68
C ASP A 58 -25.74 15.29 3.27
N PRO A 59 -26.11 14.05 2.93
CA PRO A 59 -25.44 12.85 3.44
C PRO A 59 -23.96 12.77 3.03
N GLU A 60 -23.61 13.26 1.85
CA GLU A 60 -22.23 13.20 1.35
C GLU A 60 -21.33 14.13 2.16
N SER A 61 -21.71 15.40 2.32
CA SER A 61 -20.98 16.34 3.17
C SER A 61 -20.92 15.88 4.62
N THR A 62 -22.02 15.29 5.14
CA THR A 62 -22.06 14.76 6.50
C THR A 62 -21.13 13.56 6.69
N ALA A 63 -21.00 12.69 5.70
CA ALA A 63 -20.07 11.59 5.73
C ALA A 63 -18.61 12.08 5.91
N PHE A 64 -18.20 13.11 5.16
CA PHE A 64 -16.86 13.71 5.32
C PHE A 64 -16.68 14.33 6.71
N LYS A 65 -17.67 15.04 7.24
CA LYS A 65 -17.60 15.61 8.60
C LYS A 65 -17.39 14.54 9.67
N LEU A 66 -18.14 13.43 9.60
CA LEU A 66 -18.01 12.32 10.53
C LEU A 66 -16.65 11.64 10.41
N GLU A 67 -16.14 11.49 9.18
CA GLU A 67 -14.80 10.93 8.95
C GLU A 67 -13.70 11.84 9.53
N ASP A 68 -13.78 13.15 9.30
CA ASP A 68 -12.82 14.12 9.88
C ASP A 68 -12.83 14.07 11.41
N MET A 69 -14.00 13.96 12.03
CA MET A 69 -14.15 13.79 13.48
C MET A 69 -13.51 12.47 13.96
N SER A 70 -13.73 11.39 13.22
CA SER A 70 -13.11 10.09 13.49
C SER A 70 -11.58 10.18 13.44
N GLN A 71 -11.03 10.76 12.36
CA GLN A 71 -9.59 10.91 12.18
C GLN A 71 -8.96 11.80 13.25
N LYS A 72 -9.64 12.86 13.68
CA LYS A 72 -9.19 13.70 14.80
C LYS A 72 -9.02 12.90 16.09
N LEU A 73 -10.00 12.07 16.44
CA LEU A 73 -9.93 11.21 17.62
C LEU A 73 -8.78 10.19 17.53
N LEU A 74 -8.53 9.62 16.34
CA LEU A 74 -7.41 8.71 16.13
C LEU A 74 -6.06 9.44 16.24
N SER A 75 -5.96 10.64 15.69
CA SER A 75 -4.76 11.48 15.80
C SER A 75 -4.45 11.81 17.26
N ASP A 76 -5.45 12.18 18.06
CA ASP A 76 -5.31 12.48 19.50
C ASP A 76 -4.83 11.26 20.30
N LEU A 77 -5.13 10.05 19.83
CA LEU A 77 -4.62 8.79 20.40
C LEU A 77 -3.21 8.42 19.90
N GLY A 78 -2.65 9.17 18.96
CA GLY A 78 -1.44 8.78 18.22
C GLY A 78 -1.63 7.50 17.40
N ALA A 79 -2.87 7.18 17.03
CA ALA A 79 -3.19 6.04 16.18
C ALA A 79 -3.06 6.44 14.71
N GLU A 80 -2.55 5.51 13.90
CA GLU A 80 -2.54 5.71 12.46
C GLU A 80 -3.95 5.47 11.88
N PRO A 81 -4.35 6.19 10.80
CA PRO A 81 -5.60 5.92 10.09
C PRO A 81 -5.66 4.46 9.65
N SER A 82 -6.84 3.86 9.72
CA SER A 82 -7.06 2.53 9.13
C SER A 82 -7.06 2.62 7.61
N ASP A 83 -6.40 1.68 6.96
CA ASP A 83 -6.49 1.53 5.50
C ASP A 83 -7.84 0.89 5.10
N TRP A 84 -8.25 1.11 3.86
CA TRP A 84 -9.42 0.49 3.23
C TRP A 84 -9.09 -0.92 2.72
N ASP A 85 -8.52 -1.74 3.59
CA ASP A 85 -8.11 -3.09 3.24
C ASP A 85 -9.28 -4.07 3.40
N PHE A 86 -9.36 -5.06 2.52
CA PHE A 86 -10.17 -6.24 2.76
C PHE A 86 -9.49 -7.07 3.84
N ARG A 87 -10.19 -7.32 4.94
CA ARG A 87 -9.65 -8.06 6.08
C ARG A 87 -10.50 -9.28 6.38
N ASP A 88 -9.84 -10.36 6.77
CA ASP A 88 -10.47 -11.56 7.27
C ASP A 88 -11.05 -11.37 8.69
N ASP A 89 -11.72 -12.40 9.22
CA ASP A 89 -12.32 -12.37 10.56
C ASP A 89 -11.28 -12.22 11.69
N GLU A 90 -10.02 -12.54 11.42
CA GLU A 90 -8.88 -12.40 12.33
C GLU A 90 -8.22 -11.01 12.25
N GLY A 91 -8.60 -10.19 11.26
CA GLY A 91 -8.09 -8.84 11.04
C GLY A 91 -6.82 -8.76 10.18
N ASN A 92 -6.42 -9.87 9.55
CA ASN A 92 -5.35 -9.91 8.56
C ASN A 92 -5.89 -9.48 7.18
N LEU A 93 -5.00 -9.18 6.24
CA LEU A 93 -5.40 -8.97 4.84
C LEU A 93 -6.05 -10.26 4.29
N ASP A 94 -7.23 -10.11 3.68
CA ASP A 94 -7.95 -11.24 3.09
C ASP A 94 -7.32 -11.66 1.76
N GLU A 95 -6.48 -12.68 1.80
CA GLU A 95 -5.78 -13.22 0.63
C GLU A 95 -6.73 -13.76 -0.45
N ASN A 96 -7.98 -14.11 -0.10
CA ASN A 96 -8.96 -14.60 -1.07
C ASN A 96 -9.43 -13.52 -2.05
N GLN A 97 -9.22 -12.24 -1.71
CA GLN A 97 -9.54 -11.12 -2.60
C GLN A 97 -8.44 -10.85 -3.65
N ARG A 98 -7.28 -11.50 -3.52
CA ARG A 98 -6.16 -11.28 -4.42
C ARG A 98 -6.35 -11.97 -5.77
N THR A 99 -6.13 -11.23 -6.84
CA THR A 99 -5.97 -11.78 -8.19
C THR A 99 -4.49 -11.81 -8.54
N ILE A 100 -3.86 -12.98 -8.34
CA ILE A 100 -2.42 -13.14 -8.56
C ILE A 100 -2.11 -13.11 -10.06
N GLN A 101 -1.17 -12.28 -10.46
CA GLN A 101 -0.64 -12.15 -11.80
C GLN A 101 0.65 -12.98 -11.91
N ASP A 102 0.92 -13.58 -13.06
CA ASP A 102 2.18 -14.32 -13.34
C ASP A 102 3.33 -13.30 -13.59
N LYS A 103 3.63 -12.51 -12.56
CA LYS A 103 4.59 -11.40 -12.57
C LYS A 103 5.44 -11.42 -11.30
N VAL A 104 6.74 -11.28 -11.47
CA VAL A 104 7.73 -11.29 -10.39
C VAL A 104 8.44 -9.94 -10.35
N LEU A 105 8.69 -9.41 -9.14
CA LEU A 105 9.61 -8.30 -8.94
C LEU A 105 10.96 -8.78 -8.43
N VAL A 106 12.03 -8.16 -8.89
CA VAL A 106 13.37 -8.27 -8.32
C VAL A 106 13.79 -6.91 -7.80
N LEU A 107 14.12 -6.82 -6.53
CA LEU A 107 14.62 -5.61 -5.89
C LEU A 107 16.13 -5.76 -5.67
N ASP A 108 16.91 -5.00 -6.43
CA ASP A 108 18.36 -5.10 -6.41
C ASP A 108 18.96 -4.03 -5.51
N ARG A 109 19.33 -4.42 -4.29
CA ARG A 109 20.03 -3.59 -3.29
C ARG A 109 19.28 -2.30 -2.92
N ILE A 110 17.94 -2.34 -2.84
CA ILE A 110 17.16 -1.22 -2.32
C ILE A 110 17.38 -1.13 -0.80
N ARG A 111 18.07 -0.08 -0.36
CA ARG A 111 18.55 0.04 1.02
C ARG A 111 17.55 0.61 1.99
N SER A 112 16.55 1.33 1.51
CA SER A 112 15.53 1.96 2.36
C SER A 112 14.42 0.97 2.71
N PRO A 113 14.25 0.58 3.99
CA PRO A 113 13.13 -0.28 4.39
C PRO A 113 11.76 0.37 4.16
N TYR A 114 11.69 1.71 4.14
CA TYR A 114 10.46 2.41 3.75
C TYR A 114 10.11 2.17 2.28
N ASN A 115 11.11 2.21 1.39
CA ASN A 115 10.90 1.96 -0.03
C ASN A 115 10.51 0.50 -0.27
N VAL A 116 11.18 -0.45 0.41
CA VAL A 116 10.80 -1.87 0.35
C VAL A 116 9.34 -2.06 0.77
N GLY A 117 8.93 -1.57 1.93
CA GLY A 117 7.55 -1.68 2.40
C GLY A 117 6.53 -1.03 1.45
N ALA A 118 6.83 0.15 0.90
CA ALA A 118 5.97 0.83 -0.07
C ALA A 118 5.86 0.06 -1.40
N ILE A 119 6.95 -0.59 -1.84
CA ILE A 119 6.93 -1.45 -3.03
C ILE A 119 6.07 -2.68 -2.78
N PHE A 120 6.19 -3.34 -1.61
CA PHE A 120 5.33 -4.47 -1.25
C PHE A 120 3.86 -4.08 -1.27
N ARG A 121 3.49 -2.92 -0.72
CA ARG A 121 2.12 -2.42 -0.74
C ARG A 121 1.59 -2.22 -2.17
N SER A 122 2.39 -1.62 -3.04
CA SER A 122 2.04 -1.47 -4.45
C SER A 122 1.97 -2.80 -5.19
N ALA A 123 2.91 -3.70 -4.91
CA ALA A 123 2.97 -5.03 -5.52
C ALA A 123 1.75 -5.89 -5.15
N GLU A 124 1.28 -5.80 -3.92
CA GLU A 124 0.04 -6.46 -3.48
C GLU A 124 -1.16 -5.93 -4.25
N ALA A 125 -1.35 -4.61 -4.31
CA ALA A 125 -2.48 -3.96 -5.01
C ALA A 125 -2.56 -4.33 -6.50
N PHE A 126 -1.42 -4.68 -7.14
CA PHE A 126 -1.35 -5.11 -8.54
C PHE A 126 -1.14 -6.62 -8.70
N GLY A 127 -1.35 -7.41 -7.65
CA GLY A 127 -1.38 -8.87 -7.70
C GLY A 127 -0.04 -9.52 -8.08
N ILE A 128 1.10 -8.93 -7.71
CA ILE A 128 2.41 -9.54 -7.95
C ILE A 128 2.52 -10.89 -7.24
N GLU A 129 2.98 -11.90 -7.97
CA GLU A 129 3.09 -13.28 -7.47
C GLU A 129 4.10 -13.39 -6.32
N ARG A 130 5.30 -12.87 -6.49
CA ARG A 130 6.39 -12.90 -5.51
C ARG A 130 7.40 -11.78 -5.71
N ILE A 131 8.21 -11.55 -4.69
CA ILE A 131 9.30 -10.58 -4.73
C ILE A 131 10.63 -11.28 -4.40
N ILE A 132 11.63 -11.10 -5.24
CA ILE A 132 13.00 -11.54 -5.01
C ILE A 132 13.81 -10.33 -4.54
N LEU A 133 14.57 -10.53 -3.48
CA LEU A 133 15.42 -9.50 -2.87
C LEU A 133 16.87 -9.90 -3.09
N VAL A 134 17.59 -9.15 -3.92
CA VAL A 134 19.03 -9.38 -4.04
C VAL A 134 19.71 -9.01 -2.72
N GLU A 135 20.66 -9.81 -2.27
CA GLU A 135 21.41 -9.54 -1.04
C GLU A 135 21.92 -8.08 -0.99
N GLY A 136 21.75 -7.44 0.16
CA GLY A 136 21.98 -6.00 0.34
C GLY A 136 20.70 -5.15 0.23
N THR A 137 19.56 -5.73 -0.16
CA THR A 137 18.24 -5.11 -0.03
C THR A 137 17.80 -5.14 1.43
N ALA A 138 17.14 -4.08 1.90
CA ALA A 138 16.59 -4.02 3.25
C ALA A 138 15.53 -5.12 3.46
N SER A 139 15.54 -5.75 4.64
CA SER A 139 14.58 -6.82 4.96
C SER A 139 13.15 -6.30 5.01
N PRO A 140 12.18 -7.03 4.42
CA PRO A 140 10.76 -6.79 4.63
C PRO A 140 10.32 -6.93 6.09
N ASP A 141 11.02 -7.74 6.89
CA ASP A 141 10.78 -7.91 8.34
C ASP A 141 11.30 -6.74 9.18
N HIS A 142 11.95 -5.76 8.56
CA HIS A 142 12.37 -4.57 9.28
C HIS A 142 11.11 -3.77 9.70
N VAL A 143 11.02 -3.37 10.98
CA VAL A 143 9.85 -2.69 11.56
C VAL A 143 9.33 -1.50 10.73
N ARG A 144 10.20 -0.79 10.03
CA ARG A 144 9.83 0.32 9.14
C ARG A 144 9.22 -0.17 7.82
N ALA A 145 9.68 -1.32 7.30
CA ALA A 145 9.11 -1.93 6.11
C ALA A 145 7.74 -2.52 6.42
N GLU A 146 7.60 -3.27 7.51
CA GLU A 146 6.31 -3.80 7.97
C GLU A 146 5.27 -2.69 8.17
N ARG A 147 5.67 -1.59 8.84
CA ARG A 147 4.79 -0.45 9.05
C ARG A 147 4.34 0.21 7.74
N THR A 148 5.26 0.38 6.78
CA THR A 148 4.96 1.03 5.50
C THR A 148 4.16 0.13 4.58
N SER A 149 4.40 -1.18 4.64
CA SER A 149 3.71 -2.19 3.83
C SER A 149 2.26 -2.41 4.26
N ARG A 150 1.90 -2.05 5.49
CA ARG A 150 0.56 -2.29 6.07
C ARG A 150 0.14 -3.76 6.06
N GLY A 151 1.10 -4.66 6.29
CA GLY A 151 0.86 -6.09 6.36
C GLY A 151 1.13 -6.87 5.06
N THR A 152 1.36 -6.19 3.94
CA THR A 152 1.55 -6.88 2.65
C THR A 152 2.85 -7.68 2.57
N THR A 153 3.85 -7.39 3.41
CA THR A 153 5.06 -8.21 3.55
C THR A 153 4.80 -9.63 4.08
N ALA A 154 3.70 -9.82 4.79
CA ALA A 154 3.26 -11.14 5.25
C ALA A 154 2.45 -11.90 4.18
N VAL A 155 1.89 -11.20 3.19
CA VAL A 155 0.97 -11.75 2.19
C VAL A 155 1.68 -12.12 0.89
N ILE A 156 2.64 -11.30 0.44
CA ILE A 156 3.39 -11.59 -0.79
C ILE A 156 4.57 -12.48 -0.45
N PRO A 157 4.70 -13.68 -1.06
CA PRO A 157 5.88 -14.51 -0.92
C PRO A 157 7.15 -13.76 -1.36
N TRP A 158 8.20 -13.82 -0.56
CA TRP A 158 9.48 -13.23 -0.88
C TRP A 158 10.64 -14.07 -0.37
N LEU A 159 11.81 -13.89 -0.99
CA LEU A 159 13.04 -14.54 -0.57
C LEU A 159 14.26 -13.70 -0.94
N PHE A 160 15.33 -13.84 -0.17
CA PHE A 160 16.63 -13.33 -0.53
C PHE A 160 17.34 -14.28 -1.48
N MET A 161 18.06 -13.72 -2.45
CA MET A 161 18.97 -14.43 -3.33
C MET A 161 20.30 -13.70 -3.40
N SER A 162 21.39 -14.44 -3.55
CA SER A 162 22.66 -13.86 -3.98
C SER A 162 22.52 -13.25 -5.37
N GLU A 163 23.47 -12.40 -5.78
CA GLU A 163 23.49 -11.87 -7.15
C GLU A 163 23.58 -13.00 -8.19
N ASP A 164 24.42 -14.02 -7.93
CA ASP A 164 24.60 -15.15 -8.83
C ASP A 164 23.34 -16.01 -8.95
N ASP A 165 22.65 -16.29 -7.85
CA ASP A 165 21.38 -17.02 -7.85
C ASP A 165 20.28 -16.21 -8.56
N THR A 166 20.27 -14.90 -8.39
CA THR A 166 19.34 -14.00 -9.09
C THR A 166 19.60 -14.04 -10.60
N VAL A 167 20.86 -13.99 -11.03
CA VAL A 167 21.23 -14.14 -12.44
C VAL A 167 20.81 -15.50 -12.97
N ALA A 168 21.03 -16.59 -12.22
CA ALA A 168 20.60 -17.93 -12.60
C ALA A 168 19.06 -18.03 -12.72
N PHE A 169 18.32 -17.41 -11.79
CA PHE A 169 16.86 -17.32 -11.84
C PHE A 169 16.39 -16.54 -13.09
N LEU A 170 16.94 -15.37 -13.36
CA LEU A 170 16.55 -14.55 -14.51
C LEU A 170 16.81 -15.25 -15.86
N LYS A 171 17.87 -16.02 -15.95
CA LYS A 171 18.19 -16.82 -17.15
C LYS A 171 17.20 -17.94 -17.47
N GLN A 172 16.31 -18.30 -16.56
CA GLN A 172 15.21 -19.22 -16.80
C GLN A 172 14.09 -18.61 -17.66
N TYR A 173 14.06 -17.28 -17.72
CA TYR A 173 13.12 -16.55 -18.56
C TYR A 173 13.76 -16.21 -19.89
N LYS A 174 12.92 -16.09 -20.92
CA LYS A 174 13.38 -15.49 -22.19
C LYS A 174 13.72 -14.02 -21.95
N PRO A 175 14.78 -13.47 -22.53
CA PRO A 175 15.22 -12.09 -22.27
C PRO A 175 14.11 -11.05 -22.42
N GLU A 176 13.24 -11.19 -23.42
CA GLU A 176 12.11 -10.27 -23.65
C GLU A 176 11.02 -10.30 -22.55
N LYS A 177 11.12 -11.24 -21.59
CA LYS A 177 10.26 -11.33 -20.41
C LYS A 177 10.89 -10.73 -19.16
N VAL A 178 12.14 -10.29 -19.25
CA VAL A 178 12.87 -9.68 -18.16
C VAL A 178 13.10 -8.22 -18.50
N LEU A 179 12.51 -7.32 -17.73
CA LEU A 179 12.63 -5.89 -17.96
C LEU A 179 13.33 -5.20 -16.77
N ALA A 180 14.13 -4.19 -17.09
CA ALA A 180 14.77 -3.30 -16.14
C ALA A 180 14.05 -1.94 -16.14
N LEU A 181 13.65 -1.44 -14.97
CA LEU A 181 13.24 -0.06 -14.84
C LEU A 181 14.48 0.80 -14.54
N GLU A 182 14.97 1.50 -15.57
CA GLU A 182 16.23 2.23 -15.51
C GLU A 182 16.20 3.42 -16.47
N LEU A 183 17.04 4.42 -16.24
CA LEU A 183 17.14 5.57 -17.12
C LEU A 183 17.69 5.18 -18.52
N GLY A 184 17.27 5.93 -19.55
CA GLY A 184 17.77 5.76 -20.92
C GLY A 184 17.22 4.54 -21.65
N GLY A 185 16.12 3.96 -21.18
CA GLY A 185 15.37 2.91 -21.86
C GLY A 185 14.25 3.43 -22.77
N THR A 186 13.42 2.51 -23.25
CA THR A 186 12.18 2.83 -23.98
C THR A 186 11.20 3.53 -23.04
N ASP A 187 10.51 4.56 -23.53
CA ASP A 187 9.45 5.23 -22.76
C ASP A 187 8.40 4.22 -22.31
N ILE A 188 8.10 4.22 -21.02
CA ILE A 188 7.10 3.33 -20.41
C ILE A 188 5.72 3.45 -21.07
N ASN A 189 5.39 4.60 -21.64
CA ASN A 189 4.12 4.84 -22.32
C ASN A 189 4.06 4.17 -23.70
N GLU A 190 5.20 3.94 -24.33
CA GLU A 190 5.33 3.30 -25.65
C GLU A 190 5.62 1.80 -25.54
N PHE A 191 6.06 1.33 -24.37
CA PHE A 191 6.44 -0.05 -24.17
C PHE A 191 5.23 -0.98 -24.12
N ARG A 192 5.30 -2.10 -24.85
CA ARG A 192 4.27 -3.15 -24.82
C ARG A 192 4.63 -4.22 -23.81
N PHE A 193 3.95 -4.19 -22.69
CA PHE A 193 4.16 -5.15 -21.62
C PHE A 193 3.65 -6.55 -21.96
N SER A 194 4.41 -7.56 -21.58
CA SER A 194 3.98 -8.94 -21.58
C SER A 194 3.03 -9.20 -20.39
N ARG A 195 2.07 -10.10 -20.56
CA ARG A 195 1.17 -10.51 -19.46
C ARG A 195 1.90 -11.17 -18.29
N ARG A 196 3.07 -11.76 -18.54
CA ARG A 196 3.90 -12.44 -17.54
C ARG A 196 5.37 -12.07 -17.71
N GLY A 197 6.13 -12.11 -16.65
CA GLY A 197 7.56 -11.84 -16.70
C GLY A 197 8.14 -11.37 -15.38
N VAL A 198 9.35 -10.80 -15.47
CA VAL A 198 10.09 -10.31 -14.33
C VAL A 198 10.44 -8.85 -14.56
N ALA A 199 10.20 -8.00 -13.56
CA ALA A 199 10.68 -6.62 -13.57
C ALA A 199 11.74 -6.44 -12.48
N VAL A 200 12.84 -5.79 -12.84
CA VAL A 200 13.97 -5.50 -11.96
C VAL A 200 14.00 -4.01 -11.64
N LEU A 201 14.08 -3.69 -10.35
CA LEU A 201 14.27 -2.33 -9.83
C LEU A 201 15.60 -2.27 -9.08
N GLY A 202 16.41 -1.29 -9.38
CA GLY A 202 17.71 -1.08 -8.77
C GLY A 202 17.69 -0.12 -7.59
N SER A 203 18.83 -0.04 -6.91
CA SER A 203 19.05 0.90 -5.81
C SER A 203 18.95 2.34 -6.28
N GLU A 204 18.61 3.23 -5.34
CA GLU A 204 18.39 4.65 -5.59
C GLU A 204 19.65 5.38 -6.07
N GLU A 205 20.80 4.89 -5.69
CA GLU A 205 22.09 5.55 -5.94
C GLU A 205 22.87 4.92 -7.10
N PHE A 206 22.85 3.58 -7.19
CA PHE A 206 23.68 2.84 -8.16
C PHE A 206 22.88 2.15 -9.27
N GLY A 207 21.54 2.19 -9.19
CA GLY A 207 20.70 1.47 -10.14
C GLY A 207 20.80 -0.04 -9.99
N ILE A 208 20.60 -0.76 -11.09
CA ILE A 208 20.64 -2.22 -11.15
C ILE A 208 22.09 -2.69 -11.33
N SER A 209 22.49 -3.73 -10.59
CA SER A 209 23.84 -4.29 -10.70
C SER A 209 24.15 -4.79 -12.12
N PRO A 210 25.38 -4.65 -12.61
CA PRO A 210 25.72 -4.95 -14.01
C PRO A 210 25.41 -6.39 -14.45
N ASN A 211 25.58 -7.37 -13.54
CA ASN A 211 25.32 -8.78 -13.88
C ASN A 211 23.80 -9.04 -14.04
N VAL A 212 22.99 -8.48 -13.15
CA VAL A 212 21.53 -8.58 -13.21
C VAL A 212 20.99 -7.82 -14.43
N LEU A 213 21.49 -6.60 -14.68
CA LEU A 213 21.08 -5.77 -15.80
C LEU A 213 21.33 -6.46 -17.17
N ARG A 214 22.44 -7.24 -17.30
CA ARG A 214 22.71 -8.01 -18.52
C ARG A 214 21.70 -9.13 -18.80
N CYS A 215 20.93 -9.55 -17.82
CA CYS A 215 19.85 -10.52 -17.98
C CYS A 215 18.55 -9.89 -18.47
N CYS A 216 18.43 -8.56 -18.42
CA CYS A 216 17.24 -7.84 -18.81
C CYS A 216 17.25 -7.59 -20.34
N GLY A 217 16.30 -8.18 -21.04
CA GLY A 217 16.18 -8.01 -22.51
C GLY A 217 15.53 -6.69 -22.92
N SER A 218 14.91 -5.99 -21.96
CA SER A 218 14.30 -4.67 -22.19
C SER A 218 14.68 -3.71 -21.06
N ARG A 219 14.97 -2.46 -21.41
CA ARG A 219 15.13 -1.36 -20.47
C ARG A 219 14.01 -0.37 -20.71
N ILE A 220 13.31 0.00 -19.64
CA ILE A 220 12.16 0.90 -19.67
C ILE A 220 12.50 2.11 -18.82
N THR A 221 12.11 3.29 -19.26
CA THR A 221 12.29 4.55 -18.54
C THR A 221 10.96 5.26 -18.32
N ILE A 222 10.82 5.91 -17.20
CA ILE A 222 9.72 6.84 -16.91
C ILE A 222 10.20 8.22 -17.36
N PRO A 223 9.56 8.84 -18.37
CA PRO A 223 9.96 10.17 -18.83
C PRO A 223 9.69 11.21 -17.73
N MET A 224 10.65 12.10 -17.53
CA MET A 224 10.58 13.17 -16.53
C MET A 224 10.85 14.51 -17.17
N GLY A 225 10.01 15.51 -16.87
CA GLY A 225 10.16 16.88 -17.37
C GLY A 225 10.74 17.88 -16.35
N GLY A 226 11.08 17.43 -15.15
CA GLY A 226 11.61 18.27 -14.08
C GLY A 226 13.14 18.29 -14.02
N ALA A 227 13.69 19.11 -13.09
CA ALA A 227 15.13 19.20 -12.85
C ALA A 227 15.71 18.03 -12.04
N LYS A 228 14.89 17.15 -11.48
CA LYS A 228 15.36 15.95 -10.77
C LYS A 228 15.71 14.86 -11.76
N GLY A 229 16.88 14.23 -11.57
CA GLY A 229 17.37 13.16 -12.44
C GLY A 229 16.76 11.79 -12.17
N SER A 230 15.98 11.62 -11.08
CA SER A 230 15.35 10.34 -10.73
C SER A 230 14.09 10.55 -9.87
N LEU A 231 13.21 9.54 -9.89
CA LEU A 231 12.10 9.40 -8.95
C LEU A 231 12.54 8.55 -7.74
N ASN A 232 11.80 8.68 -6.64
CA ASN A 232 11.87 7.69 -5.58
C ASN A 232 11.52 6.31 -6.14
N VAL A 233 12.29 5.28 -5.80
CA VAL A 233 12.14 3.93 -6.38
C VAL A 233 10.78 3.31 -6.09
N SER A 234 10.17 3.57 -4.94
CA SER A 234 8.82 3.05 -4.65
C SER A 234 7.74 3.73 -5.48
N VAL A 235 7.90 5.01 -5.80
CA VAL A 235 7.02 5.74 -6.73
C VAL A 235 7.20 5.19 -8.14
N ALA A 236 8.45 5.01 -8.58
CA ALA A 236 8.75 4.42 -9.90
C ALA A 236 8.17 3.00 -10.02
N ALA A 237 8.27 2.19 -8.95
CA ALA A 237 7.66 0.87 -8.88
C ALA A 237 6.13 0.94 -9.06
N GLY A 238 5.44 1.84 -8.36
CA GLY A 238 3.99 2.01 -8.50
C GLY A 238 3.57 2.37 -9.92
N ILE A 239 4.30 3.28 -10.60
CA ILE A 239 4.05 3.65 -11.99
C ILE A 239 4.26 2.44 -12.92
N LEU A 240 5.36 1.71 -12.75
CA LEU A 240 5.64 0.50 -13.52
C LEU A 240 4.53 -0.54 -13.36
N LEU A 241 4.14 -0.83 -12.13
CA LEU A 241 3.14 -1.84 -11.81
C LEU A 241 1.78 -1.49 -12.40
N GLN A 242 1.35 -0.23 -12.29
CA GLN A 242 0.11 0.24 -12.89
C GLN A 242 0.10 0.08 -14.41
N ARG A 243 1.23 0.36 -15.08
CA ARG A 243 1.36 0.23 -16.54
C ARG A 243 1.46 -1.22 -16.99
N TRP A 244 1.94 -2.09 -16.12
CA TRP A 244 2.10 -3.51 -16.41
C TRP A 244 0.85 -4.33 -16.04
N PHE A 245 -0.02 -3.81 -15.14
CA PHE A 245 -1.26 -4.48 -14.73
C PHE A 245 -2.24 -4.63 -15.89
#